data_25afe7dc64751350ce07300db1dcb612
#
_entry.id   25afe7dc64751350ce07300db1dcb612
#
_cell.length_a   1.000
_cell.length_b   1.000
_cell.length_c   1.000
_cell.angle_alpha   90.00
_cell.angle_beta   90.00
_cell.angle_gamma   90.00
#
_symmetry.space_group_name_H-M   'P 1'
#
loop_
_entity.id
_entity.type
_entity.pdbx_description
1 polymer ?
#
loop_
_entity_poly.entity_id
_entity_poly.type
_entity_poly.pdbx_seq_one_letter_code
_entity_poly.pdbx_strand_id
1 'polypeptide(L)'
;MEQTMIKVTINGETREYPKMTPYSEIIRDYEGKTEYPVILVTENGKLRELHKKLRHDCTLGFITAKDSAGRKTYRRSAIFILLKAIFDVAGKENVDHVVIHYSIGNALYFTMKGSATLDQELLDRVKVRMRELVDRKLPNLQNAVSARMMPFPCSTGIICMIKKSCSVIGGF
;
A
#
# COMPACT_ATOMS: atom_id res chain seq x y z
N MET A 1 29.98 13.34 -18.30
CA MET A 1 29.98 12.72 -16.96
C MET A 1 29.71 11.23 -17.17
N GLU A 2 30.68 10.41 -16.87
CA GLU A 2 30.57 8.95 -17.01
C GLU A 2 29.58 8.44 -15.96
N GLN A 3 28.43 7.93 -16.40
CA GLN A 3 27.46 7.30 -15.48
C GLN A 3 28.02 5.96 -15.03
N THR A 4 28.31 5.84 -13.75
CA THR A 4 28.73 4.58 -13.14
C THR A 4 27.60 3.55 -13.30
N MET A 5 27.84 2.47 -14.04
CA MET A 5 26.91 1.37 -14.21
C MET A 5 27.06 0.37 -13.06
N ILE A 6 25.96 -0.19 -12.62
CA ILE A 6 25.87 -1.15 -11.51
C ILE A 6 25.25 -2.43 -12.03
N LYS A 7 25.84 -3.56 -11.67
CA LYS A 7 25.36 -4.89 -12.03
C LYS A 7 24.28 -5.36 -11.06
N VAL A 8 23.13 -5.70 -11.61
CA VAL A 8 21.99 -6.19 -10.87
C VAL A 8 21.61 -7.57 -11.37
N THR A 9 21.65 -8.56 -10.49
CA THR A 9 21.24 -9.93 -10.81
C THR A 9 19.81 -10.17 -10.31
N ILE A 10 18.91 -10.58 -11.22
CA ILE A 10 17.49 -10.86 -10.93
C ILE A 10 17.16 -12.23 -11.53
N ASN A 11 16.75 -13.19 -10.73
CA ASN A 11 16.41 -14.55 -11.17
C ASN A 11 17.52 -15.24 -12.01
N GLY A 12 18.79 -14.93 -11.71
CA GLY A 12 19.94 -15.47 -12.43
C GLY A 12 20.36 -14.68 -13.67
N GLU A 13 19.56 -13.72 -14.14
CA GLU A 13 19.94 -12.80 -15.22
C GLU A 13 20.64 -11.57 -14.62
N THR A 14 21.79 -11.18 -15.19
CA THR A 14 22.50 -9.97 -14.79
C THR A 14 22.30 -8.88 -15.85
N ARG A 15 21.89 -7.69 -15.39
CA ARG A 15 21.71 -6.47 -16.19
C ARG A 15 22.45 -5.31 -15.56
N GLU A 16 22.82 -4.33 -16.37
CA GLU A 16 23.46 -3.12 -15.90
C GLU A 16 22.48 -1.95 -15.87
N TYR A 17 22.48 -1.23 -14.75
CA TYR A 17 21.65 -0.03 -14.55
C TYR A 17 22.52 1.13 -14.07
N PRO A 18 22.16 2.38 -14.42
CA PRO A 18 22.83 3.55 -13.89
C PRO A 18 22.77 3.58 -12.36
N LYS A 19 23.85 4.02 -11.73
CA LYS A 19 23.84 4.29 -10.29
C LYS A 19 22.74 5.30 -9.94
N MET A 20 22.09 5.11 -8.80
CA MET A 20 20.96 5.93 -8.31
C MET A 20 19.64 5.68 -9.05
N THR A 21 19.52 4.68 -9.91
CA THR A 21 18.23 4.24 -10.47
C THR A 21 17.31 3.75 -9.34
N PRO A 22 16.08 4.24 -9.22
CA PRO A 22 15.14 3.73 -8.23
C PRO A 22 14.69 2.30 -8.59
N TYR A 23 14.45 1.45 -7.58
CA TYR A 23 14.03 0.08 -7.84
C TYR A 23 12.70 0.00 -8.60
N SER A 24 11.83 1.01 -8.47
CA SER A 24 10.58 1.12 -9.23
C SER A 24 10.80 1.16 -10.76
N GLU A 25 11.90 1.73 -11.23
CA GLU A 25 12.25 1.72 -12.67
C GLU A 25 12.76 0.35 -13.10
N ILE A 26 13.60 -0.28 -12.30
CA ILE A 26 14.10 -1.63 -12.59
C ILE A 26 12.95 -2.62 -12.71
N ILE A 27 11.92 -2.51 -11.84
CA ILE A 27 10.75 -3.39 -11.86
C ILE A 27 9.92 -3.22 -13.14
N ARG A 28 9.88 -2.02 -13.75
CA ARG A 28 9.16 -1.80 -15.01
C ARG A 28 9.64 -2.71 -16.13
N ASP A 29 10.93 -3.02 -16.18
CA ASP A 29 11.52 -3.94 -17.16
C ASP A 29 11.04 -5.40 -16.97
N TYR A 30 10.41 -5.67 -15.84
CA TYR A 30 9.83 -6.98 -15.48
C TYR A 30 8.31 -6.95 -15.35
N GLU A 31 7.65 -5.85 -15.75
CA GLU A 31 6.19 -5.78 -15.80
C GLU A 31 5.65 -6.87 -16.75
N GLY A 32 4.67 -7.62 -16.28
CA GLY A 32 4.09 -8.76 -17.02
C GLY A 32 4.81 -10.10 -16.82
N LYS A 33 6.00 -10.12 -16.21
CA LYS A 33 6.71 -11.35 -15.86
C LYS A 33 6.35 -11.90 -14.47
N THR A 34 5.64 -11.11 -13.67
CA THR A 34 5.15 -11.50 -12.35
C THR A 34 3.63 -11.58 -12.36
N GLU A 35 3.08 -12.65 -11.78
CA GLU A 35 1.61 -12.86 -11.67
C GLU A 35 0.94 -11.79 -10.80
N TYR A 36 1.65 -11.28 -9.79
CA TYR A 36 1.17 -10.27 -8.86
C TYR A 36 2.07 -9.03 -8.87
N PRO A 37 1.53 -7.84 -8.57
CA PRO A 37 2.33 -6.63 -8.50
C PRO A 37 3.43 -6.74 -7.46
N VAL A 38 4.63 -6.27 -7.81
CA VAL A 38 5.77 -6.17 -6.91
C VAL A 38 5.56 -5.01 -5.95
N ILE A 39 5.63 -5.27 -4.65
CA ILE A 39 5.39 -4.30 -3.57
C ILE A 39 6.70 -3.84 -2.92
N LEU A 40 7.65 -4.76 -2.78
CA LEU A 40 8.98 -4.52 -2.23
C LEU A 40 10.01 -5.28 -3.06
N VAL A 41 11.28 -4.95 -2.87
CA VAL A 41 12.38 -5.78 -3.34
C VAL A 41 13.23 -6.27 -2.18
N THR A 42 13.97 -7.33 -2.38
CA THR A 42 15.10 -7.71 -1.52
C THR A 42 16.39 -7.34 -2.23
N GLU A 43 17.27 -6.59 -1.59
CA GLU A 43 18.63 -6.28 -2.01
C GLU A 43 19.58 -7.11 -1.15
N ASN A 44 20.24 -8.10 -1.75
CA ASN A 44 21.11 -9.05 -1.03
C ASN A 44 20.42 -9.64 0.23
N GLY A 45 19.16 -10.05 0.07
CA GLY A 45 18.34 -10.62 1.16
C GLY A 45 17.71 -9.60 2.13
N LYS A 46 18.02 -8.29 2.03
CA LYS A 46 17.42 -7.24 2.87
C LYS A 46 16.25 -6.59 2.17
N LEU A 47 15.11 -6.46 2.85
CA LEU A 47 13.92 -5.78 2.31
C LEU A 47 14.20 -4.30 2.04
N ARG A 48 13.77 -3.84 0.86
CA ARG A 48 13.87 -2.46 0.41
C ARG A 48 12.56 -2.00 -0.22
N GLU A 49 12.28 -0.73 -0.03
CA GLU A 49 11.14 -0.04 -0.64
C GLU A 49 11.46 0.39 -2.08
N LEU A 50 10.46 0.41 -2.95
CA LEU A 50 10.63 0.65 -4.39
C LEU A 50 11.19 2.03 -4.74
N HIS A 51 11.01 3.03 -3.88
CA HIS A 51 11.54 4.37 -4.08
C HIS A 51 13.04 4.50 -3.73
N LYS A 52 13.60 3.51 -3.04
CA LYS A 52 15.04 3.50 -2.75
C LYS A 52 15.83 3.30 -4.04
N LYS A 53 17.04 3.81 -4.02
CA LYS A 53 17.92 3.90 -5.21
C LYS A 53 19.05 2.89 -5.11
N LEU A 54 19.35 2.31 -6.26
CA LEU A 54 20.48 1.41 -6.47
C LEU A 54 21.81 2.12 -6.20
N ARG A 55 22.69 1.52 -5.40
CA ARG A 55 23.97 2.14 -4.99
C ARG A 55 25.19 1.33 -5.31
N HIS A 56 25.08 0.01 -5.35
CA HIS A 56 26.17 -0.94 -5.55
C HIS A 56 25.65 -2.21 -6.23
N ASP A 57 26.54 -3.04 -6.73
CA ASP A 57 26.19 -4.32 -7.31
C ASP A 57 25.44 -5.19 -6.32
N CYS A 58 24.36 -5.79 -6.77
CA CYS A 58 23.47 -6.52 -5.88
C CYS A 58 22.65 -7.58 -6.60
N THR A 59 22.14 -8.51 -5.81
CA THR A 59 21.10 -9.45 -6.23
C THR A 59 19.75 -8.93 -5.73
N LEU A 60 18.78 -8.74 -6.64
CA LEU A 60 17.42 -8.33 -6.33
C LEU A 60 16.47 -9.52 -6.42
N GLY A 61 15.61 -9.62 -5.41
CA GLY A 61 14.45 -10.49 -5.43
C GLY A 61 13.17 -9.65 -5.37
N PHE A 62 12.09 -10.12 -5.98
CA PHE A 62 10.80 -9.43 -5.97
C PHE A 62 9.90 -9.99 -4.87
N ILE A 63 9.28 -9.10 -4.13
CA ILE A 63 8.28 -9.40 -3.10
C ILE A 63 6.94 -8.86 -3.58
N THR A 64 6.01 -9.76 -3.79
CA THR A 64 4.69 -9.48 -4.34
C THR A 64 3.61 -9.42 -3.26
N ALA A 65 2.37 -9.10 -3.65
CA ALA A 65 1.21 -9.17 -2.76
C ALA A 65 0.89 -10.59 -2.25
N LYS A 66 1.42 -11.65 -2.90
CA LYS A 66 1.28 -13.04 -2.46
C LYS A 66 2.16 -13.35 -1.26
N ASP A 67 3.28 -12.66 -1.11
CA ASP A 67 4.23 -12.87 -0.03
C ASP A 67 3.77 -12.25 1.29
N SER A 68 4.15 -12.86 2.41
CA SER A 68 3.78 -12.37 3.74
C SER A 68 4.24 -10.93 3.99
N ALA A 69 5.48 -10.59 3.61
CA ALA A 69 6.02 -9.23 3.74
C ALA A 69 5.28 -8.23 2.85
N GLY A 70 4.97 -8.61 1.61
CA GLY A 70 4.19 -7.80 0.68
C GLY A 70 2.78 -7.53 1.20
N ARG A 71 2.05 -8.55 1.67
CA ARG A 71 0.71 -8.38 2.27
C ARG A 71 0.72 -7.46 3.48
N LYS A 72 1.72 -7.59 4.37
CA LYS A 72 1.84 -6.71 5.54
C LYS A 72 2.07 -5.25 5.12
N THR A 73 2.93 -5.02 4.13
CA THR A 73 3.21 -3.68 3.61
C THR A 73 1.99 -3.08 2.92
N TYR A 74 1.33 -3.85 2.07
CA TYR A 74 0.07 -3.44 1.43
C TYR A 74 -0.99 -3.03 2.45
N ARG A 75 -1.20 -3.87 3.48
CA ARG A 75 -2.17 -3.57 4.56
C ARG A 75 -1.83 -2.26 5.30
N ARG A 76 -0.56 -2.04 5.64
CA ARG A 76 -0.13 -0.78 6.28
C ARG A 76 -0.44 0.43 5.43
N SER A 77 -0.18 0.35 4.13
CA SER A 77 -0.48 1.42 3.17
C SER A 77 -1.98 1.68 3.07
N ALA A 78 -2.79 0.62 3.00
CA ALA A 78 -4.25 0.75 2.97
C ALA A 78 -4.81 1.40 4.25
N ILE A 79 -4.27 1.04 5.42
CA ILE A 79 -4.63 1.69 6.70
C ILE A 79 -4.27 3.18 6.67
N PHE A 80 -3.11 3.54 6.16
CA PHE A 80 -2.71 4.94 6.06
C PHE A 80 -3.66 5.75 5.16
N ILE A 81 -4.06 5.19 4.02
CA ILE A 81 -5.05 5.79 3.12
C ILE A 81 -6.40 5.93 3.82
N LEU A 82 -6.84 4.89 4.56
CA LEU A 82 -8.08 4.92 5.34
C LEU A 82 -8.07 6.05 6.36
N LEU A 83 -7.01 6.17 7.16
CA LEU A 83 -6.88 7.24 8.15
C LEU A 83 -6.93 8.61 7.49
N LYS A 84 -6.17 8.82 6.41
CA LYS A 84 -6.19 10.07 5.65
C LYS A 84 -7.59 10.38 5.13
N ALA A 85 -8.30 9.41 4.57
CA ALA A 85 -9.64 9.59 4.05
C ALA A 85 -10.66 9.93 5.16
N ILE A 86 -10.56 9.30 6.34
CA ILE A 86 -11.41 9.63 7.48
C ILE A 86 -11.22 11.09 7.89
N PHE A 87 -9.97 11.54 8.07
CA PHE A 87 -9.70 12.93 8.43
C PHE A 87 -10.11 13.94 7.35
N ASP A 88 -10.02 13.57 6.07
CA ASP A 88 -10.45 14.42 4.96
C ASP A 88 -11.98 14.58 4.89
N VAL A 89 -12.72 13.52 5.21
CA VAL A 89 -14.20 13.48 5.09
C VAL A 89 -14.89 13.97 6.33
N ALA A 90 -14.41 13.59 7.51
CA ALA A 90 -15.03 13.97 8.79
C ALA A 90 -14.57 15.36 9.29
N GLY A 91 -13.41 15.85 8.78
CA GLY A 91 -12.76 17.05 9.29
C GLY A 91 -11.85 16.76 10.48
N LYS A 92 -10.67 17.38 10.50
CA LYS A 92 -9.68 17.19 11.57
C LYS A 92 -10.22 17.58 12.95
N GLU A 93 -11.02 18.62 12.99
CA GLU A 93 -11.65 19.18 14.19
C GLU A 93 -12.72 18.27 14.80
N ASN A 94 -13.27 17.36 14.01
CA ASN A 94 -14.35 16.46 14.41
C ASN A 94 -13.86 15.06 14.79
N VAL A 95 -12.55 14.79 14.63
CA VAL A 95 -11.94 13.49 14.92
C VAL A 95 -10.74 13.69 15.84
N ASP A 96 -10.87 13.30 17.10
CA ASP A 96 -9.76 13.37 18.06
C ASP A 96 -8.71 12.30 17.74
N HIS A 97 -9.15 11.07 17.57
CA HIS A 97 -8.29 9.97 17.17
C HIS A 97 -9.03 8.77 16.59
N VAL A 98 -8.32 8.00 15.77
CA VAL A 98 -8.77 6.72 15.23
C VAL A 98 -7.84 5.64 15.72
N VAL A 99 -8.38 4.59 16.33
CA VAL A 99 -7.63 3.44 16.84
C VAL A 99 -7.92 2.21 15.99
N ILE A 100 -6.89 1.68 15.35
CA ILE A 100 -6.97 0.40 14.65
C ILE A 100 -6.66 -0.70 15.66
N HIS A 101 -7.60 -1.58 15.92
CA HIS A 101 -7.46 -2.62 16.93
C HIS A 101 -6.86 -3.92 16.35
N TYR A 102 -7.62 -4.57 15.47
CA TYR A 102 -7.23 -5.86 14.90
C TYR A 102 -7.90 -6.07 13.53
N SER A 103 -7.51 -7.15 12.88
CA SER A 103 -8.15 -7.58 11.64
C SER A 103 -8.79 -8.95 11.81
N ILE A 104 -9.98 -9.13 11.24
CA ILE A 104 -10.69 -10.41 11.16
C ILE A 104 -10.73 -10.77 9.69
N GLY A 105 -9.92 -11.77 9.28
CA GLY A 105 -9.74 -12.07 7.87
C GLY A 105 -9.24 -10.84 7.08
N ASN A 106 -10.01 -10.39 6.12
CA ASN A 106 -9.72 -9.21 5.30
C ASN A 106 -10.32 -7.90 5.85
N ALA A 107 -11.07 -7.98 6.96
CA ALA A 107 -11.71 -6.85 7.60
C ALA A 107 -10.79 -6.17 8.62
N LEU A 108 -10.96 -4.86 8.79
CA LEU A 108 -10.30 -4.08 9.84
C LEU A 108 -11.36 -3.64 10.87
N TYR A 109 -11.06 -3.88 12.14
CA TYR A 109 -11.82 -3.30 13.24
C TYR A 109 -11.11 -2.04 13.73
N PHE A 110 -11.83 -0.93 13.71
CA PHE A 110 -11.34 0.31 14.25
C PHE A 110 -12.43 1.08 15.03
N THR A 111 -12.00 1.96 15.89
CA THR A 111 -12.88 2.89 16.60
C THR A 111 -12.44 4.32 16.31
N MET A 112 -13.39 5.24 16.28
CA MET A 112 -13.17 6.66 16.12
C MET A 112 -13.74 7.38 17.36
N LYS A 113 -12.99 8.36 17.87
CA LYS A 113 -13.44 9.29 18.90
C LYS A 113 -13.41 10.71 18.37
N GLY A 114 -14.37 11.51 18.77
CA GLY A 114 -14.58 12.88 18.33
C GLY A 114 -16.08 13.23 18.30
N SER A 115 -16.41 14.38 17.75
CA SER A 115 -17.79 14.84 17.55
C SER A 115 -18.44 14.17 16.33
N ALA A 116 -17.65 13.71 15.34
CA ALA A 116 -18.18 13.01 14.17
C ALA A 116 -18.71 11.62 14.55
N THR A 117 -19.90 11.28 14.06
CA THR A 117 -20.47 9.94 14.24
C THR A 117 -20.00 9.01 13.13
N LEU A 118 -19.52 7.83 13.54
CA LEU A 118 -19.14 6.78 12.60
C LEU A 118 -20.40 5.99 12.20
N ASP A 119 -20.99 6.35 11.09
CA ASP A 119 -22.17 5.71 10.49
C ASP A 119 -21.88 5.18 9.08
N GLN A 120 -22.87 4.59 8.43
CA GLN A 120 -22.74 4.04 7.09
C GLN A 120 -22.49 5.13 6.05
N GLU A 121 -23.11 6.28 6.19
CA GLU A 121 -22.95 7.40 5.27
C GLU A 121 -21.51 7.91 5.27
N LEU A 122 -20.94 8.13 6.46
CA LEU A 122 -19.53 8.51 6.60
C LEU A 122 -18.59 7.46 5.96
N LEU A 123 -18.86 6.17 6.19
CA LEU A 123 -18.07 5.10 5.64
C LEU A 123 -18.10 5.07 4.09
N ASP A 124 -19.26 5.31 3.50
CA ASP A 124 -19.38 5.32 2.04
C ASP A 124 -18.64 6.52 1.43
N ARG A 125 -18.72 7.68 2.07
CA ARG A 125 -17.91 8.85 1.70
C ARG A 125 -16.40 8.59 1.86
N VAL A 126 -16.00 7.93 2.93
CA VAL A 126 -14.59 7.52 3.16
C VAL A 126 -14.12 6.58 2.05
N LYS A 127 -14.93 5.59 1.64
CA LYS A 127 -14.59 4.68 0.53
C LYS A 127 -14.36 5.44 -0.79
N VAL A 128 -15.23 6.39 -1.11
CA VAL A 128 -15.07 7.25 -2.30
C VAL A 128 -13.76 8.02 -2.20
N ARG A 129 -13.52 8.66 -1.05
CA ARG A 129 -12.31 9.43 -0.81
C ARG A 129 -11.03 8.60 -0.89
N MET A 130 -11.05 7.38 -0.40
CA MET A 130 -9.91 6.45 -0.52
C MET A 130 -9.57 6.19 -2.00
N ARG A 131 -10.57 5.96 -2.86
CA ARG A 131 -10.37 5.77 -4.31
C ARG A 131 -9.74 7.01 -4.95
N GLU A 132 -10.28 8.20 -4.66
CA GLU A 132 -9.71 9.46 -5.15
C GLU A 132 -8.25 9.66 -4.74
N LEU A 133 -7.88 9.33 -3.48
CA LEU A 133 -6.52 9.45 -2.98
C LEU A 133 -5.56 8.53 -3.74
N VAL A 134 -6.03 7.34 -4.08
CA VAL A 134 -5.27 6.36 -4.87
C VAL A 134 -5.07 6.84 -6.30
N ASP A 135 -6.16 7.30 -6.95
CA ASP A 135 -6.13 7.75 -8.34
C ASP A 135 -5.24 8.99 -8.54
N ARG A 136 -5.17 9.85 -7.53
CA ARG A 136 -4.29 11.04 -7.53
C ARG A 136 -2.79 10.72 -7.49
N LYS A 137 -2.40 9.46 -7.26
CA LYS A 137 -0.99 9.02 -7.21
C LYS A 137 -0.10 9.95 -6.37
N LEU A 138 -0.57 10.34 -5.18
CA LEU A 138 0.15 11.27 -4.31
C LEU A 138 1.57 10.76 -4.00
N PRO A 139 2.62 11.61 -4.06
CA PRO A 139 4.01 11.18 -3.95
C PRO A 139 4.34 10.38 -2.70
N ASN A 140 3.75 10.74 -1.56
CA ASN A 140 3.93 10.04 -0.29
C ASN A 140 3.14 8.73 -0.21
N LEU A 141 2.09 8.58 -1.02
CA LEU A 141 1.34 7.35 -1.21
C LEU A 141 1.95 6.49 -2.31
N GLN A 142 2.60 7.09 -3.31
CA GLN A 142 3.31 6.35 -4.37
C GLN A 142 4.44 5.50 -3.80
N ASN A 143 5.13 5.96 -2.77
CA ASN A 143 6.19 5.20 -2.11
C ASN A 143 5.66 3.99 -1.35
N ALA A 144 4.40 4.03 -0.92
CA ALA A 144 3.71 2.94 -0.23
C ALA A 144 2.85 2.07 -1.18
N VAL A 145 2.48 2.61 -2.35
CA VAL A 145 1.51 2.02 -3.29
C VAL A 145 2.06 2.07 -4.72
N SER A 146 3.38 2.06 -4.89
CA SER A 146 4.04 2.04 -6.21
C SER A 146 3.81 0.73 -6.97
N ALA A 147 3.31 -0.29 -6.31
CA ALA A 147 2.63 -1.36 -7.01
C ALA A 147 1.33 -0.79 -7.58
N ARG A 148 1.10 -0.97 -8.89
CA ARG A 148 -0.23 -0.83 -9.51
C ARG A 148 -1.25 -1.34 -8.51
N MET A 149 -1.96 -0.44 -7.82
CA MET A 149 -3.10 -0.86 -7.04
C MET A 149 -4.01 -1.57 -8.02
N MET A 150 -4.04 -2.89 -7.91
CA MET A 150 -5.15 -3.62 -8.50
C MET A 150 -6.39 -2.88 -8.04
N PRO A 151 -7.37 -2.61 -8.95
CA PRO A 151 -8.67 -2.15 -8.49
C PRO A 151 -8.98 -3.07 -7.33
N PHE A 152 -9.29 -2.50 -6.16
CA PHE A 152 -9.72 -3.30 -5.02
C PHE A 152 -10.73 -4.25 -5.60
N PRO A 153 -10.50 -5.57 -5.63
CA PRO A 153 -11.55 -6.44 -6.04
C PRO A 153 -12.69 -6.09 -5.09
N CYS A 154 -13.83 -5.67 -5.64
CA CYS A 154 -15.02 -5.33 -4.86
C CYS A 154 -15.48 -6.47 -3.94
N SER A 155 -14.83 -7.62 -4.03
CA SER A 155 -15.02 -8.82 -3.22
C SER A 155 -14.14 -8.93 -1.98
N THR A 156 -13.09 -8.10 -1.80
CA THR A 156 -12.34 -8.04 -0.55
C THR A 156 -12.93 -6.94 0.33
N GLY A 157 -14.01 -7.26 1.01
CA GLY A 157 -14.67 -6.36 1.93
C GLY A 157 -13.71 -5.85 3.00
N ILE A 158 -13.41 -4.55 2.99
CA ILE A 158 -12.99 -3.86 4.19
C ILE A 158 -14.27 -3.76 5.02
N ILE A 159 -14.52 -4.78 5.84
CA ILE A 159 -15.65 -4.77 6.77
C ILE A 159 -15.22 -3.89 7.92
N CYS A 160 -15.83 -2.72 8.01
CA CYS A 160 -15.73 -1.87 9.17
C CYS A 160 -16.74 -2.35 10.20
N MET A 161 -16.27 -2.92 11.32
CA MET A 161 -17.13 -3.19 12.47
C MET A 161 -17.21 -1.92 13.32
N ILE A 162 -18.38 -1.34 13.37
CA ILE A 162 -18.67 -0.15 14.18
C ILE A 162 -19.11 -0.59 15.58
N LYS A 163 -18.38 -0.16 16.61
CA LYS A 163 -18.85 -0.28 17.99
C LYS A 163 -19.51 1.02 18.45
N LYS A 164 -20.76 1.26 18.04
CA LYS A 164 -21.86 1.79 18.87
C LYS A 164 -23.08 1.00 18.45
N SER A 165 -23.43 -0.06 19.18
CA SER A 165 -24.45 -1.06 18.84
C SER A 165 -24.00 -2.04 17.76
N CYS A 166 -23.98 -3.32 18.11
CA CYS A 166 -23.77 -4.45 17.21
C CYS A 166 -24.69 -4.38 16.00
N SER A 167 -24.16 -3.98 14.86
CA SER A 167 -24.70 -4.38 13.58
C SER A 167 -23.55 -4.83 12.71
N VAL A 168 -23.49 -6.13 12.52
CA VAL A 168 -22.62 -6.78 11.54
C VAL A 168 -23.21 -6.44 10.18
N ILE A 169 -22.54 -5.56 9.42
CA ILE A 169 -22.90 -5.35 8.02
C ILE A 169 -22.09 -6.34 7.21
N GLY A 170 -22.70 -7.48 6.90
CA GLY A 170 -22.24 -8.39 5.87
C GLY A 170 -22.46 -7.72 4.52
N GLY A 171 -21.38 -7.46 3.79
CA GLY A 171 -21.43 -6.99 2.41
C GLY A 171 -21.04 -8.12 1.46
N PHE A 172 -21.83 -8.35 0.46
CA PHE A 172 -21.72 -9.28 -0.67
C PHE A 172 -20.45 -9.11 -1.49
#